data_fa9bffd7a0d4a4d062ae153828d750a0
#
_entry.id   fa9bffd7a0d4a4d062ae153828d750a0
#
_cell.length_a   1.000
_cell.length_b   1.000
_cell.length_c   1.000
_cell.angle_alpha   90.00
_cell.angle_beta   90.00
_cell.angle_gamma   90.00
#
_symmetry.space_group_name_H-M   'P 1'
#
loop_
_entity.id
_entity.type
_entity.pdbx_description
1 polymer ?
#
loop_
_entity_poly.entity_id
_entity_poly.type
_entity_poly.pdbx_seq_one_letter_code
_entity_poly.pdbx_strand_id
1 'polypeptide(L)'
;MNGGNFKFKNYEVFVTRSGYTGEDGFEVSIENKFAELFVEELLKLGAKLIGLGARDTLRLEAGLCLYGNDIDVDTTPIEANLKWAISKNRIDTNYPGSKIIKDQIQSGVNKIRVGIKPETRVIARGNTKIFNQDNKEIGKITSGTFGPSVDHSIAMGYVENNYANSNTKLFLEVRGKKIAANI
;
A
#
# COMPACT_ATOMS: atom_id res chain seq x y z
N MET A 1 2.34 7.94 -15.47
CA MET A 1 2.15 6.60 -16.08
C MET A 1 2.09 6.78 -17.59
N ASN A 2 2.87 6.06 -18.33
CA ASN A 2 2.84 6.02 -19.79
C ASN A 2 2.40 4.64 -20.22
N GLY A 3 1.54 4.56 -21.24
CA GLY A 3 1.08 3.30 -21.78
C GLY A 3 0.81 3.43 -23.28
N GLY A 4 0.74 2.29 -23.96
CA GLY A 4 0.50 2.26 -25.40
C GLY A 4 0.19 0.84 -25.91
N ASN A 5 -0.31 0.80 -27.13
CA ASN A 5 -0.51 -0.44 -27.84
C ASN A 5 0.77 -0.87 -28.54
N PHE A 6 1.08 -2.14 -28.40
CA PHE A 6 2.24 -2.79 -29.02
C PHE A 6 1.79 -4.08 -29.71
N LYS A 7 2.67 -4.64 -30.52
CA LYS A 7 2.46 -5.95 -31.12
C LYS A 7 3.42 -6.96 -30.50
N PHE A 8 2.86 -8.05 -30.02
CA PHE A 8 3.61 -9.25 -29.63
C PHE A 8 3.30 -10.35 -30.65
N LYS A 9 4.29 -10.70 -31.48
CA LYS A 9 4.04 -11.52 -32.69
C LYS A 9 2.94 -10.87 -33.55
N ASN A 10 1.81 -11.54 -33.73
CA ASN A 10 0.66 -11.05 -34.49
C ASN A 10 -0.50 -10.56 -33.58
N TYR A 11 -0.26 -10.43 -32.28
CA TYR A 11 -1.28 -10.06 -31.31
C TYR A 11 -1.08 -8.63 -30.80
N GLU A 12 -2.16 -7.93 -30.56
CA GLU A 12 -2.12 -6.63 -29.90
C GLU A 12 -2.03 -6.81 -28.39
N VAL A 13 -1.17 -6.03 -27.74
CA VAL A 13 -1.02 -5.95 -26.30
C VAL A 13 -1.02 -4.50 -25.89
N PHE A 14 -1.65 -4.19 -24.77
CA PHE A 14 -1.54 -2.89 -24.16
C PHE A 14 -0.55 -2.97 -22.99
N VAL A 15 0.47 -2.14 -23.01
CA VAL A 15 1.52 -2.13 -21.98
C VAL A 15 1.53 -0.79 -21.29
N THR A 16 1.52 -0.80 -19.97
CA THR A 16 1.77 0.39 -19.16
C THR A 16 3.10 0.25 -18.40
N ARG A 17 3.85 1.35 -18.30
CA ARG A 17 4.97 1.41 -17.36
C ARG A 17 4.43 1.74 -15.98
N SER A 18 4.08 0.73 -15.27
CA SER A 18 3.45 0.74 -13.94
C SER A 18 3.72 -0.58 -13.24
N GLY A 19 3.44 -0.64 -11.94
CA GLY A 19 3.63 -1.84 -11.16
C GLY A 19 3.15 -1.67 -9.72
N TYR A 20 3.29 -2.74 -8.94
CA TYR A 20 2.85 -2.81 -7.55
C TYR A 20 3.95 -3.38 -6.63
N THR A 21 5.21 -3.10 -6.96
CA THR A 21 6.38 -3.64 -6.24
C THR A 21 7.29 -2.56 -5.66
N GLY A 22 7.03 -1.29 -6.00
CA GLY A 22 7.93 -0.19 -5.67
C GLY A 22 9.12 -0.04 -6.62
N GLU A 23 9.29 -0.98 -7.54
CA GLU A 23 10.34 -0.98 -8.56
C GLU A 23 9.77 -0.62 -9.92
N ASP A 24 10.67 -0.29 -10.87
CA ASP A 24 10.29 -0.06 -12.26
C ASP A 24 9.80 -1.36 -12.90
N GLY A 25 8.74 -1.26 -13.69
CA GLY A 25 8.13 -2.44 -14.28
C GLY A 25 7.01 -2.12 -15.26
N PHE A 26 6.40 -3.18 -15.76
CA PHE A 26 5.34 -3.10 -16.75
C PHE A 26 4.15 -3.96 -16.37
N GLU A 27 2.96 -3.47 -16.68
CA GLU A 27 1.73 -4.26 -16.65
C GLU A 27 1.26 -4.46 -18.09
N VAL A 28 0.96 -5.71 -18.44
CA VAL A 28 0.59 -6.10 -19.80
C VAL A 28 -0.84 -6.62 -19.82
N SER A 29 -1.68 -6.01 -20.63
CA SER A 29 -3.03 -6.48 -20.93
C SER A 29 -3.03 -7.18 -22.29
N ILE A 30 -3.47 -8.43 -22.30
CA ILE A 30 -3.51 -9.29 -23.47
C ILE A 30 -4.79 -10.12 -23.46
N GLU A 31 -5.32 -10.51 -24.63
CA GLU A 31 -6.45 -11.42 -24.70
C GLU A 31 -6.11 -12.77 -24.04
N ASN A 32 -7.04 -13.32 -23.26
CA ASN A 32 -6.83 -14.57 -22.51
C ASN A 32 -6.29 -15.73 -23.33
N LYS A 33 -6.76 -15.88 -24.59
CA LYS A 33 -6.33 -16.96 -25.49
C LYS A 33 -4.84 -16.91 -25.86
N PHE A 34 -4.16 -15.76 -25.64
CA PHE A 34 -2.74 -15.58 -25.94
C PHE A 34 -1.88 -15.46 -24.68
N ALA A 35 -2.49 -15.45 -23.48
CA ALA A 35 -1.79 -15.22 -22.23
C ALA A 35 -0.73 -16.29 -21.94
N GLU A 36 -1.06 -17.56 -22.16
CA GLU A 36 -0.15 -18.69 -21.96
C GLU A 36 1.08 -18.57 -22.87
N LEU A 37 0.86 -18.37 -24.17
CA LEU A 37 1.94 -18.17 -25.15
C LEU A 37 2.84 -17.00 -24.77
N PHE A 38 2.26 -15.89 -24.31
CA PHE A 38 3.01 -14.72 -23.88
C PHE A 38 3.90 -15.03 -22.67
N VAL A 39 3.35 -15.70 -21.66
CA VAL A 39 4.09 -16.12 -20.46
C VAL A 39 5.22 -17.07 -20.80
N GLU A 40 4.98 -18.07 -21.67
CA GLU A 40 6.02 -19.01 -22.13
C GLU A 40 7.20 -18.29 -22.79
N GLU A 41 6.94 -17.28 -23.62
CA GLU A 41 8.01 -16.51 -24.26
C GLU A 41 8.81 -15.69 -23.23
N LEU A 42 8.13 -15.10 -22.24
CA LEU A 42 8.82 -14.41 -21.15
C LEU A 42 9.71 -15.36 -20.33
N LEU A 43 9.24 -16.58 -20.06
CA LEU A 43 10.02 -17.60 -19.35
C LEU A 43 11.26 -18.02 -20.16
N LYS A 44 11.14 -18.18 -21.49
CA LYS A 44 12.28 -18.45 -22.38
C LYS A 44 13.32 -17.33 -22.36
N LEU A 45 12.88 -16.09 -22.14
CA LEU A 45 13.74 -14.90 -21.99
C LEU A 45 14.31 -14.74 -20.58
N GLY A 46 14.04 -15.67 -19.65
CA GLY A 46 14.59 -15.69 -18.31
C GLY A 46 13.73 -15.01 -17.24
N ALA A 47 12.50 -14.60 -17.57
CA ALA A 47 11.56 -14.14 -16.54
C ALA A 47 11.25 -15.27 -15.56
N LYS A 48 11.00 -14.92 -14.30
CA LYS A 48 10.68 -15.88 -13.25
C LYS A 48 9.23 -15.69 -12.79
N LEU A 49 8.53 -16.79 -12.55
CA LEU A 49 7.20 -16.74 -11.94
C LEU A 49 7.33 -16.36 -10.46
N ILE A 50 6.62 -15.33 -10.07
CA ILE A 50 6.62 -14.79 -8.72
C ILE A 50 5.20 -14.92 -8.14
N GLY A 51 5.09 -15.51 -6.94
CA GLY A 51 3.80 -15.76 -6.31
C GLY A 51 3.20 -14.54 -5.59
N LEU A 52 1.94 -14.67 -5.20
CA LEU A 52 1.18 -13.61 -4.52
C LEU A 52 1.81 -13.18 -3.18
N GLY A 53 2.48 -14.09 -2.47
CA GLY A 53 3.18 -13.76 -1.22
C GLY A 53 4.31 -12.75 -1.44
N ALA A 54 5.10 -12.91 -2.50
CA ALA A 54 6.14 -11.95 -2.86
C ALA A 54 5.54 -10.62 -3.32
N ARG A 55 4.45 -10.63 -4.10
CA ARG A 55 3.72 -9.42 -4.47
C ARG A 55 3.24 -8.64 -3.25
N ASP A 56 2.69 -9.33 -2.23
CA ASP A 56 2.20 -8.67 -1.01
C ASP A 56 3.34 -8.11 -0.14
N THR A 57 4.47 -8.81 -0.03
CA THR A 57 5.62 -8.28 0.70
C THR A 57 6.22 -7.06 0.00
N LEU A 58 6.43 -7.12 -1.31
CA LEU A 58 7.02 -6.02 -2.08
C LEU A 58 6.14 -4.77 -2.06
N ARG A 59 4.81 -4.90 -2.26
CA ARG A 59 3.91 -3.74 -2.19
C ARG A 59 3.93 -3.09 -0.81
N LEU A 60 4.01 -3.89 0.27
CA LEU A 60 4.02 -3.37 1.64
C LEU A 60 5.35 -2.67 1.95
N GLU A 61 6.48 -3.23 1.52
CA GLU A 61 7.79 -2.58 1.61
C GLU A 61 7.80 -1.23 0.89
N ALA A 62 7.10 -1.14 -0.25
CA ALA A 62 6.93 0.11 -1.01
C ALA A 62 5.87 1.07 -0.43
N GLY A 63 5.16 0.70 0.64
CA GLY A 63 4.10 1.50 1.24
C GLY A 63 2.81 1.58 0.41
N LEU A 64 2.61 0.68 -0.56
CA LEU A 64 1.44 0.66 -1.43
C LEU A 64 0.25 -0.01 -0.74
N CYS A 65 -0.92 0.65 -0.81
CA CYS A 65 -2.15 0.16 -0.21
C CYS A 65 -2.70 -1.06 -0.93
N LEU A 66 -3.25 -2.00 -0.16
CA LEU A 66 -4.08 -3.08 -0.68
C LEU A 66 -5.56 -2.72 -0.44
N TYR A 67 -6.35 -2.66 -1.52
CA TYR A 67 -7.79 -2.42 -1.43
C TYR A 67 -8.48 -3.57 -0.68
N GLY A 68 -9.39 -3.23 0.20
CA GLY A 68 -10.05 -4.16 1.11
C GLY A 68 -9.32 -4.38 2.44
N ASN A 69 -8.05 -3.98 2.53
CA ASN A 69 -7.26 -4.04 3.78
C ASN A 69 -6.89 -2.64 4.26
N ASP A 70 -6.13 -1.90 3.44
CA ASP A 70 -5.57 -0.60 3.81
C ASP A 70 -6.45 0.57 3.39
N ILE A 71 -7.24 0.38 2.36
CA ILE A 71 -8.22 1.33 1.83
C ILE A 71 -9.49 0.59 1.42
N ASP A 72 -10.62 1.27 1.53
CA ASP A 72 -11.95 0.78 1.17
C ASP A 72 -12.84 1.94 0.71
N VAL A 73 -14.16 1.69 0.58
CA VAL A 73 -15.14 2.69 0.15
C VAL A 73 -15.35 3.82 1.17
N ASP A 74 -15.01 3.60 2.43
CA ASP A 74 -15.19 4.54 3.53
C ASP A 74 -13.91 5.32 3.87
N THR A 75 -12.81 5.02 3.16
CA THR A 75 -11.50 5.63 3.40
C THR A 75 -11.22 6.72 2.38
N THR A 76 -10.98 7.93 2.85
CA THR A 76 -10.63 9.05 1.96
C THR A 76 -9.15 9.00 1.54
N PRO A 77 -8.79 9.60 0.39
CA PRO A 77 -7.38 9.74 0.00
C PRO A 77 -6.54 10.53 0.99
N ILE A 78 -7.14 11.42 1.78
CA ILE A 78 -6.42 12.22 2.76
C ILE A 78 -6.07 11.36 3.98
N GLU A 79 -7.05 10.62 4.52
CA GLU A 79 -6.81 9.65 5.59
C GLU A 79 -5.79 8.58 5.18
N ALA A 80 -5.88 8.11 3.93
CA ALA A 80 -4.96 7.11 3.38
C ALA A 80 -3.53 7.65 3.10
N ASN A 81 -3.27 8.93 3.36
CA ASN A 81 -1.99 9.60 3.02
C ASN A 81 -1.66 9.50 1.51
N LEU A 82 -2.69 9.65 0.66
CA LEU A 82 -2.63 9.58 -0.79
C LEU A 82 -2.98 10.92 -1.47
N LYS A 83 -2.88 12.05 -0.73
CA LYS A 83 -3.15 13.39 -1.28
C LYS A 83 -2.39 13.65 -2.59
N TRP A 84 -1.18 13.14 -2.71
CA TRP A 84 -0.34 13.27 -3.89
C TRP A 84 -0.95 12.67 -5.17
N ALA A 85 -1.86 11.69 -5.04
CA ALA A 85 -2.55 11.06 -6.18
C ALA A 85 -3.67 11.94 -6.76
N ILE A 86 -4.09 12.97 -6.02
CA ILE A 86 -5.10 13.92 -6.49
C ILE A 86 -4.42 14.96 -7.38
N SER A 87 -4.83 15.03 -8.64
CA SER A 87 -4.32 16.04 -9.58
C SER A 87 -4.51 17.45 -9.02
N LYS A 88 -3.47 18.26 -9.03
CA LYS A 88 -3.51 19.66 -8.58
C LYS A 88 -4.60 20.46 -9.29
N ASN A 89 -4.82 20.21 -10.59
CA ASN A 89 -5.84 20.87 -11.37
C ASN A 89 -7.27 20.47 -11.01
N ARG A 90 -7.46 19.41 -10.19
CA ARG A 90 -8.77 18.92 -9.78
C ARG A 90 -9.12 19.23 -8.33
N ILE A 91 -8.16 19.68 -7.52
CA ILE A 91 -8.39 19.96 -6.09
C ILE A 91 -9.56 20.94 -5.91
N ASP A 92 -9.66 21.96 -6.77
CA ASP A 92 -10.67 23.00 -6.68
C ASP A 92 -11.94 22.73 -7.51
N THR A 93 -11.98 21.64 -8.27
CA THR A 93 -13.15 21.28 -9.10
C THR A 93 -14.15 20.42 -8.32
N ASN A 94 -15.37 20.29 -8.88
CA ASN A 94 -16.39 19.40 -8.32
C ASN A 94 -16.27 18.00 -8.95
N TYR A 95 -16.08 17.00 -8.09
CA TYR A 95 -16.08 15.57 -8.45
C TYR A 95 -16.66 14.77 -7.27
N PRO A 96 -17.05 13.52 -7.44
CA PRO A 96 -17.56 12.70 -6.33
C PRO A 96 -16.56 12.70 -5.15
N GLY A 97 -17.04 13.03 -3.95
CA GLY A 97 -16.21 13.13 -2.72
C GLY A 97 -15.41 14.42 -2.58
N SER A 98 -15.40 15.33 -3.56
CA SER A 98 -14.60 16.56 -3.54
C SER A 98 -14.83 17.44 -2.29
N LYS A 99 -16.08 17.51 -1.79
CA LYS A 99 -16.40 18.29 -0.59
C LYS A 99 -15.63 17.78 0.62
N ILE A 100 -15.74 16.47 0.92
CA ILE A 100 -15.05 15.85 2.06
C ILE A 100 -13.54 16.01 1.93
N ILE A 101 -13.00 15.79 0.72
CA ILE A 101 -11.56 15.92 0.45
C ILE A 101 -11.07 17.35 0.70
N LYS A 102 -11.80 18.37 0.22
CA LYS A 102 -11.47 19.78 0.44
C LYS A 102 -11.50 20.13 1.93
N ASP A 103 -12.56 19.72 2.63
CA ASP A 103 -12.70 19.95 4.07
C ASP A 103 -11.53 19.32 4.84
N GLN A 104 -11.16 18.09 4.50
CA GLN A 104 -10.03 17.39 5.12
C GLN A 104 -8.65 18.00 4.78
N ILE A 105 -8.49 18.56 3.58
CA ILE A 105 -7.25 19.28 3.21
C ILE A 105 -7.10 20.55 4.06
N GLN A 106 -8.20 21.23 4.38
CA GLN A 106 -8.21 22.48 5.15
C GLN A 106 -8.13 22.25 6.65
N SER A 107 -8.92 21.30 7.16
CA SER A 107 -9.12 21.10 8.60
C SER A 107 -8.30 19.94 9.19
N GLY A 108 -7.66 19.14 8.31
CA GLY A 108 -7.00 17.90 8.70
C GLY A 108 -7.95 16.71 8.83
N VAL A 109 -7.41 15.59 9.27
CA VAL A 109 -8.12 14.32 9.49
C VAL A 109 -7.94 13.83 10.90
N ASN A 110 -8.89 13.05 11.42
CA ASN A 110 -8.80 12.48 12.77
C ASN A 110 -7.82 11.30 12.82
N LYS A 111 -7.75 10.51 11.75
CA LYS A 111 -6.87 9.35 11.60
C LYS A 111 -6.10 9.44 10.30
N ILE A 112 -4.90 8.90 10.27
CA ILE A 112 -4.09 8.86 9.05
C ILE A 112 -3.30 7.56 8.96
N ARG A 113 -3.11 7.08 7.74
CA ARG A 113 -2.32 5.88 7.46
C ARG A 113 -0.82 6.20 7.59
N VAL A 114 -0.12 5.33 8.32
CA VAL A 114 1.32 5.41 8.57
C VAL A 114 2.00 4.06 8.32
N GLY A 115 3.29 4.10 8.01
CA GLY A 115 4.17 2.93 8.08
C GLY A 115 4.61 2.69 9.52
N ILE A 116 4.69 1.44 9.94
CA ILE A 116 5.03 1.06 11.31
C ILE A 116 6.09 -0.03 11.29
N LYS A 117 7.16 0.19 12.05
CA LYS A 117 8.26 -0.75 12.20
C LYS A 117 8.29 -1.28 13.63
N PRO A 118 7.90 -2.54 13.88
CA PRO A 118 8.10 -3.20 15.18
C PRO A 118 9.60 -3.23 15.53
N GLU A 119 9.96 -3.11 16.79
CA GLU A 119 11.37 -3.21 17.22
C GLU A 119 11.90 -4.66 17.18
N THR A 120 11.03 -5.63 16.98
CA THR A 120 11.36 -7.06 16.90
C THR A 120 10.91 -7.65 15.57
N ARG A 121 11.30 -8.90 15.29
CA ARG A 121 10.84 -9.65 14.10
C ARG A 121 9.38 -10.15 14.20
N VAL A 122 8.62 -9.71 15.19
CA VAL A 122 7.21 -10.10 15.35
C VAL A 122 6.36 -9.44 14.28
N ILE A 123 5.59 -10.23 13.56
CA ILE A 123 4.67 -9.74 12.52
C ILE A 123 3.36 -9.32 13.18
N ALA A 124 2.99 -8.05 13.05
CA ALA A 124 1.69 -7.52 13.42
C ALA A 124 0.75 -7.56 12.21
N ARG A 125 -0.20 -8.46 12.22
CA ARG A 125 -1.16 -8.64 11.12
C ARG A 125 -2.34 -7.67 11.22
N GLY A 126 -3.17 -7.63 10.19
CA GLY A 126 -4.40 -6.84 10.18
C GLY A 126 -5.24 -7.01 11.45
N ASN A 127 -5.89 -5.94 11.88
CA ASN A 127 -6.63 -5.80 13.13
C ASN A 127 -5.81 -5.82 14.44
N THR A 128 -4.47 -5.88 14.38
CA THR A 128 -3.63 -5.68 15.55
C THR A 128 -3.84 -4.27 16.09
N LYS A 129 -4.15 -4.15 17.38
CA LYS A 129 -4.37 -2.86 18.05
C LYS A 129 -3.05 -2.12 18.25
N ILE A 130 -3.10 -0.79 18.10
CA ILE A 130 -1.99 0.12 18.33
C ILE A 130 -2.29 0.95 19.57
N PHE A 131 -1.31 1.06 20.46
CA PHE A 131 -1.41 1.82 21.70
C PHE A 131 -0.31 2.86 21.80
N ASN A 132 -0.61 3.97 22.49
CA ASN A 132 0.39 4.95 22.88
C ASN A 132 1.13 4.51 24.17
N GLN A 133 2.02 5.38 24.66
CA GLN A 133 2.79 5.13 25.89
C GLN A 133 1.91 5.06 27.16
N ASP A 134 0.76 5.73 27.15
CA ASP A 134 -0.22 5.74 28.26
C ASP A 134 -1.19 4.55 28.18
N ASN A 135 -0.90 3.57 27.32
CA ASN A 135 -1.75 2.40 27.09
C ASN A 135 -3.16 2.71 26.53
N LYS A 136 -3.35 3.88 25.92
CA LYS A 136 -4.58 4.21 25.18
C LYS A 136 -4.52 3.58 23.79
N GLU A 137 -5.58 2.90 23.37
CA GLU A 137 -5.73 2.44 21.97
C GLU A 137 -5.87 3.67 21.05
N ILE A 138 -4.97 3.82 20.08
CA ILE A 138 -4.88 4.96 19.16
C ILE A 138 -5.04 4.57 17.70
N GLY A 139 -5.21 3.29 17.42
CA GLY A 139 -5.34 2.84 16.03
C GLY A 139 -5.27 1.33 15.85
N LYS A 140 -5.20 0.92 14.57
CA LYS A 140 -5.11 -0.48 14.17
C LYS A 140 -4.21 -0.69 12.96
N ILE A 141 -3.52 -1.82 12.93
CA ILE A 141 -2.80 -2.31 11.76
C ILE A 141 -3.81 -2.78 10.71
N THR A 142 -3.56 -2.48 9.45
CA THR A 142 -4.33 -2.94 8.31
C THR A 142 -3.58 -4.02 7.53
N SER A 143 -2.27 -3.87 7.36
CA SER A 143 -1.39 -4.85 6.72
C SER A 143 -0.08 -5.01 7.48
N GLY A 144 0.46 -6.22 7.53
CA GLY A 144 1.75 -6.47 8.17
C GLY A 144 2.36 -7.79 7.74
N THR A 145 3.66 -7.77 7.50
CA THR A 145 4.45 -8.92 7.06
C THR A 145 5.91 -8.80 7.52
N PHE A 146 6.70 -9.82 7.23
CA PHE A 146 8.15 -9.71 7.21
C PHE A 146 8.58 -9.24 5.83
N GLY A 147 9.37 -8.18 5.75
CA GLY A 147 9.92 -7.64 4.50
C GLY A 147 11.30 -8.22 4.22
N PRO A 148 11.45 -9.13 3.24
CA PRO A 148 12.75 -9.75 2.94
C PRO A 148 13.82 -8.74 2.47
N SER A 149 13.42 -7.69 1.75
CA SER A 149 14.37 -6.68 1.23
C SER A 149 14.93 -5.80 2.35
N VAL A 150 14.13 -5.54 3.38
CA VAL A 150 14.54 -4.74 4.55
C VAL A 150 14.99 -5.59 5.74
N ASP A 151 14.91 -6.92 5.61
CA ASP A 151 15.22 -7.92 6.65
C ASP A 151 14.54 -7.61 8.00
N HIS A 152 13.31 -7.13 7.97
CA HIS A 152 12.60 -6.71 9.17
C HIS A 152 11.07 -6.88 9.03
N SER A 153 10.40 -6.99 10.19
CA SER A 153 8.93 -6.91 10.21
C SER A 153 8.49 -5.48 9.94
N ILE A 154 7.52 -5.34 9.05
CA ILE A 154 6.92 -4.08 8.65
C ILE A 154 5.41 -4.17 8.69
N ALA A 155 4.77 -3.05 8.91
CA ALA A 155 3.32 -2.95 8.91
C ALA A 155 2.89 -1.57 8.41
N MET A 156 1.63 -1.46 8.05
CA MET A 156 0.94 -0.18 7.92
C MET A 156 -0.41 -0.25 8.63
N GLY A 157 -0.91 0.90 9.02
CA GLY A 157 -2.17 1.00 9.72
C GLY A 157 -2.58 2.45 9.91
N TYR A 158 -3.70 2.65 10.56
CA TYR A 158 -4.22 3.97 10.88
C TYR A 158 -4.01 4.28 12.35
N VAL A 159 -3.55 5.49 12.62
CA VAL A 159 -3.42 6.04 13.97
C VAL A 159 -4.17 7.38 14.06
N GLU A 160 -4.56 7.78 15.28
CA GLU A 160 -5.01 9.17 15.53
C GLU A 160 -3.93 10.14 15.02
N ASN A 161 -4.33 11.20 14.33
CA ASN A 161 -3.42 12.08 13.59
C ASN A 161 -2.32 12.73 14.44
N ASN A 162 -2.60 13.01 15.72
CA ASN A 162 -1.63 13.56 16.67
C ASN A 162 -0.45 12.61 17.00
N TYR A 163 -0.55 11.33 16.66
CA TYR A 163 0.51 10.33 16.83
C TYR A 163 1.23 9.97 15.52
N ALA A 164 0.92 10.62 14.41
CA ALA A 164 1.40 10.23 13.08
C ALA A 164 2.81 10.76 12.72
N ASN A 165 3.51 11.39 13.63
CA ASN A 165 4.86 11.92 13.38
C ASN A 165 5.89 10.80 13.30
N SER A 166 6.87 10.95 12.39
CA SER A 166 8.00 10.02 12.29
C SER A 166 8.73 9.87 13.63
N ASN A 167 9.16 8.67 13.92
CA ASN A 167 9.80 8.26 15.18
C ASN A 167 8.89 8.29 16.43
N THR A 168 7.57 8.43 16.25
CA THR A 168 6.63 8.27 17.38
C THR A 168 6.67 6.83 17.88
N LYS A 169 6.94 6.64 19.17
CA LYS A 169 6.93 5.32 19.82
C LYS A 169 5.50 4.87 20.07
N LEU A 170 5.23 3.63 19.69
CA LEU A 170 3.95 2.94 19.80
C LEU A 170 4.13 1.56 20.41
N PHE A 171 3.01 0.92 20.73
CA PHE A 171 2.96 -0.48 21.14
C PHE A 171 1.91 -1.23 20.33
N LEU A 172 2.28 -2.41 19.84
CA LEU A 172 1.41 -3.31 19.09
C LEU A 172 1.00 -4.49 19.97
N GLU A 173 -0.29 -4.78 20.06
CA GLU A 173 -0.76 -5.92 20.85
C GLU A 173 -0.78 -7.19 20.02
N VAL A 174 0.29 -7.96 20.08
CA VAL A 174 0.41 -9.23 19.36
C VAL A 174 0.36 -10.40 20.33
N ARG A 175 -0.65 -11.26 20.19
CA ARG A 175 -0.85 -12.43 21.05
C ARG A 175 -0.83 -12.10 22.57
N GLY A 176 -1.50 -11.00 22.93
CA GLY A 176 -1.60 -10.54 24.32
C GLY A 176 -0.33 -9.89 24.87
N LYS A 177 0.69 -9.67 24.05
CA LYS A 177 1.93 -8.97 24.44
C LYS A 177 2.05 -7.63 23.75
N LYS A 178 2.54 -6.63 24.47
CA LYS A 178 2.88 -5.31 23.91
C LYS A 178 4.28 -5.36 23.29
N ILE A 179 4.36 -5.12 22.00
CA ILE A 179 5.59 -5.06 21.21
C ILE A 179 5.85 -3.59 20.88
N ALA A 180 6.98 -3.08 21.27
CA ALA A 180 7.39 -1.72 20.93
C ALA A 180 7.59 -1.59 19.40
N ALA A 181 7.18 -0.44 18.87
CA ALA A 181 7.27 -0.10 17.46
C ALA A 181 7.44 1.40 17.27
N ASN A 182 7.87 1.83 16.09
CA ASN A 182 7.99 3.22 15.69
C ASN A 182 7.26 3.47 14.37
N ILE A 183 6.80 4.71 14.16
CA ILE A 183 6.34 5.21 12.86
C ILE A 183 7.54 5.59 12.01
#